data_7be540cb29f9233bc066c3647fb9e1f0
#
_entry.id   7be540cb29f9233bc066c3647fb9e1f0
#
_cell.length_a   1.000
_cell.length_b   1.000
_cell.length_c   1.000
_cell.angle_alpha   90.00
_cell.angle_beta   90.00
_cell.angle_gamma   90.00
#
_symmetry.space_group_name_H-M   'P 1'
#
loop_
_entity.id
_entity.type
_entity.pdbx_description
1 polymer ?
#
loop_
_entity_poly.entity_id
_entity_poly.type
_entity_poly.pdbx_seq_one_letter_code
_entity_poly.pdbx_strand_id
1 'polypeptide(L)'
;MKYNQEIQKEAQVDSALQDSNMNKLDTVFVNIAKETSTLSHCVRSKVGAVLVKDGNIISFGYNGTPSGMDNRCEENDVTLKHTIHAECNAILKAAKTGNSVDGSTLYLTLSPCLDCSKLILQSGIKRVVYLNEYRNPEGIHFLKQFIQVEQYDVQKSY
;
A
#
# COMPACT_ATOMS: atom_id res chain seq x y z
N MET A 1 -16.31 15.28 -38.48
CA MET A 1 -17.05 14.54 -37.43
C MET A 1 -16.57 13.10 -37.23
N LYS A 2 -16.34 12.28 -38.26
CA LYS A 2 -15.89 10.87 -38.12
C LYS A 2 -14.50 10.74 -37.45
N TYR A 3 -13.55 11.60 -37.81
CA TYR A 3 -12.17 11.57 -37.29
C TYR A 3 -12.10 11.78 -35.76
N ASN A 4 -12.92 12.67 -35.20
CA ASN A 4 -12.98 12.89 -33.75
C ASN A 4 -13.62 11.71 -33.00
N GLN A 5 -14.51 10.94 -33.63
CA GLN A 5 -15.13 9.77 -33.03
C GLN A 5 -14.17 8.56 -32.99
N GLU A 6 -13.28 8.45 -33.97
CA GLU A 6 -12.24 7.41 -34.01
C GLU A 6 -11.17 7.65 -32.92
N ILE A 7 -10.68 8.90 -32.78
CA ILE A 7 -9.74 9.27 -31.73
C ILE A 7 -10.33 9.05 -30.33
N GLN A 8 -11.62 9.36 -30.14
CA GLN A 8 -12.28 9.11 -28.87
C GLN A 8 -12.45 7.61 -28.54
N LYS A 9 -12.70 6.79 -29.58
CA LYS A 9 -12.76 5.33 -29.43
C LYS A 9 -11.40 4.71 -29.10
N GLU A 10 -10.34 5.15 -29.80
CA GLU A 10 -8.98 4.69 -29.53
C GLU A 10 -8.53 5.07 -28.12
N ALA A 11 -8.80 6.30 -27.68
CA ALA A 11 -8.51 6.75 -26.32
C ALA A 11 -9.29 5.97 -25.24
N GLN A 12 -10.55 5.58 -25.52
CA GLN A 12 -11.35 4.75 -24.61
C GLN A 12 -10.86 3.29 -24.55
N VAL A 13 -10.41 2.74 -25.68
CA VAL A 13 -9.84 1.38 -25.74
C VAL A 13 -8.50 1.33 -25.02
N ASP A 14 -7.63 2.34 -25.20
CA ASP A 14 -6.36 2.45 -24.50
C ASP A 14 -6.53 2.63 -22.98
N SER A 15 -7.52 3.43 -22.57
CA SER A 15 -7.87 3.60 -21.15
C SER A 15 -8.39 2.30 -20.53
N ALA A 16 -9.27 1.57 -21.22
CA ALA A 16 -9.79 0.28 -20.75
C ALA A 16 -8.71 -0.81 -20.70
N LEU A 17 -7.74 -0.81 -21.62
CA LEU A 17 -6.59 -1.72 -21.63
C LEU A 17 -5.60 -1.37 -20.51
N GLN A 18 -5.38 -0.09 -20.23
CA GLN A 18 -4.58 0.37 -19.08
C GLN A 18 -5.23 -0.01 -17.75
N ASP A 19 -6.55 0.17 -17.61
CA ASP A 19 -7.29 -0.23 -16.41
C ASP A 19 -7.25 -1.75 -16.19
N SER A 20 -7.36 -2.57 -17.25
CA SER A 20 -7.29 -4.03 -17.12
C SER A 20 -5.87 -4.53 -16.76
N ASN A 21 -4.83 -3.88 -17.30
CA ASN A 21 -3.43 -4.20 -16.96
C ASN A 21 -3.07 -3.74 -15.53
N MET A 22 -3.57 -2.59 -15.09
CA MET A 22 -3.42 -2.13 -13.71
C MET A 22 -4.05 -3.11 -12.72
N ASN A 23 -5.25 -3.62 -12.99
CA ASN A 23 -5.93 -4.60 -12.14
C ASN A 23 -5.14 -5.92 -11.97
N LYS A 24 -4.48 -6.41 -13.02
CA LYS A 24 -3.64 -7.62 -12.93
C LYS A 24 -2.40 -7.41 -12.07
N LEU A 25 -1.71 -6.28 -12.24
CA LEU A 25 -0.53 -5.93 -11.43
C LEU A 25 -0.94 -5.66 -9.97
N ASP A 26 -2.06 -5.01 -9.74
CA ASP A 26 -2.60 -4.79 -8.39
C ASP A 26 -2.82 -6.13 -7.66
N THR A 27 -3.38 -7.14 -8.35
CA THR A 27 -3.54 -8.49 -7.80
C THR A 27 -2.21 -9.10 -7.36
N VAL A 28 -1.18 -9.00 -8.19
CA VAL A 28 0.15 -9.52 -7.87
C VAL A 28 0.71 -8.83 -6.64
N PHE A 29 0.70 -7.50 -6.61
CA PHE A 29 1.30 -6.75 -5.50
C PHE A 29 0.51 -6.84 -4.19
N VAL A 30 -0.81 -6.94 -4.24
CA VAL A 30 -1.64 -7.24 -3.05
C VAL A 30 -1.32 -8.64 -2.51
N ASN A 31 -1.13 -9.63 -3.36
CA ASN A 31 -0.73 -10.98 -2.92
C ASN A 31 0.68 -10.99 -2.31
N ILE A 32 1.63 -10.24 -2.87
CA ILE A 32 2.96 -10.07 -2.27
C ILE A 32 2.86 -9.38 -0.91
N ALA A 33 1.98 -8.38 -0.75
CA ALA A 33 1.75 -7.76 0.56
C ALA A 33 1.17 -8.76 1.58
N LYS A 34 0.27 -9.67 1.16
CA LYS A 34 -0.23 -10.75 2.02
C LYS A 34 0.90 -11.67 2.47
N GLU A 35 1.73 -12.16 1.55
CA GLU A 35 2.88 -13.00 1.90
C GLU A 35 3.85 -12.25 2.83
N THR A 36 4.10 -10.96 2.56
CA THR A 36 4.94 -10.12 3.41
C THR A 36 4.40 -10.04 4.84
N SER A 37 3.08 -9.99 5.02
CA SER A 37 2.46 -9.92 6.35
C SER A 37 2.78 -11.14 7.22
N THR A 38 3.02 -12.30 6.62
CA THR A 38 3.35 -13.54 7.34
C THR A 38 4.68 -13.46 8.08
N LEU A 39 5.56 -12.54 7.69
CA LEU A 39 6.85 -12.30 8.35
C LEU A 39 6.71 -11.57 9.70
N SER A 40 5.54 -10.97 9.96
CA SER A 40 5.29 -10.29 11.23
C SER A 40 5.23 -11.26 12.41
N HIS A 41 5.90 -10.92 13.51
CA HIS A 41 5.81 -11.61 14.79
C HIS A 41 4.66 -11.11 15.68
N CYS A 42 3.99 -10.01 15.27
CA CYS A 42 2.88 -9.47 16.04
C CYS A 42 1.70 -10.45 16.09
N VAL A 43 1.04 -10.54 17.22
CA VAL A 43 -0.03 -11.52 17.49
C VAL A 43 -1.41 -10.97 17.16
N ARG A 44 -1.67 -9.70 17.49
CA ARG A 44 -3.00 -9.08 17.32
C ARG A 44 -3.37 -8.87 15.84
N SER A 45 -2.40 -8.49 15.03
CA SER A 45 -2.59 -8.27 13.61
C SER A 45 -1.25 -8.38 12.89
N LYS A 46 -1.24 -9.09 11.77
CA LYS A 46 -0.08 -9.19 10.87
C LYS A 46 -0.39 -8.38 9.63
N VAL A 47 0.36 -7.31 9.43
CA VAL A 47 0.18 -6.36 8.32
C VAL A 47 1.39 -6.39 7.41
N GLY A 48 1.15 -6.40 6.10
CA GLY A 48 2.18 -6.33 5.06
C GLY A 48 1.99 -5.10 4.18
N ALA A 49 3.10 -4.56 3.71
CA ALA A 49 3.19 -3.41 2.84
C ALA A 49 4.19 -3.64 1.72
N VAL A 50 3.86 -3.23 0.49
CA VAL A 50 4.75 -3.28 -0.67
C VAL A 50 4.73 -1.94 -1.38
N LEU A 51 5.90 -1.36 -1.62
CA LEU A 51 6.09 -0.13 -2.38
C LEU A 51 6.54 -0.48 -3.80
N VAL A 52 5.80 0.04 -4.78
CA VAL A 52 6.02 -0.22 -6.21
C VAL A 52 6.19 1.10 -6.94
N LYS A 53 7.22 1.19 -7.78
CA LYS A 53 7.48 2.34 -8.64
C LYS A 53 7.87 1.85 -10.03
N ASP A 54 7.23 2.41 -11.06
CA ASP A 54 7.47 2.03 -12.46
C ASP A 54 7.39 0.51 -12.68
N GLY A 55 6.40 -0.16 -12.06
CA GLY A 55 6.18 -1.60 -12.14
C GLY A 55 7.15 -2.47 -11.33
N ASN A 56 8.10 -1.87 -10.61
CA ASN A 56 9.11 -2.58 -9.83
C ASN A 56 8.88 -2.41 -8.32
N ILE A 57 9.05 -3.49 -7.57
CA ILE A 57 9.05 -3.43 -6.11
C ILE A 57 10.35 -2.74 -5.67
N ILE A 58 10.23 -1.62 -4.98
CA ILE A 58 11.36 -0.85 -4.45
C ILE A 58 11.59 -1.07 -2.96
N SER A 59 10.57 -1.50 -2.23
CA SER A 59 10.66 -1.85 -0.82
C SER A 59 9.43 -2.65 -0.39
N PHE A 60 9.55 -3.35 0.73
CA PHE A 60 8.42 -3.97 1.43
C PHE A 60 8.62 -3.86 2.94
N GLY A 61 7.52 -3.94 3.69
CA GLY A 61 7.52 -3.87 5.13
C GLY A 61 6.43 -4.72 5.76
N TYR A 62 6.61 -5.05 7.01
CA TYR A 62 5.60 -5.68 7.86
C TYR A 62 5.70 -5.05 9.24
N ASN A 63 4.60 -5.12 10.01
CA ASN A 63 4.61 -4.56 11.34
C ASN A 63 5.48 -5.39 12.28
N GLY A 64 6.20 -4.71 13.17
CA GLY A 64 7.13 -5.36 14.08
C GLY A 64 7.97 -4.37 14.87
N THR A 65 8.85 -4.90 15.69
CA THR A 65 9.79 -4.11 16.48
C THR A 65 11.00 -3.66 15.65
N PRO A 66 11.68 -2.57 16.03
CA PRO A 66 12.94 -2.17 15.42
C PRO A 66 13.96 -3.29 15.39
N SER A 67 14.81 -3.31 14.37
CA SER A 67 15.89 -4.29 14.24
C SER A 67 16.81 -4.27 15.47
N GLY A 68 17.08 -5.43 16.04
CA GLY A 68 17.93 -5.58 17.24
C GLY A 68 17.15 -5.59 18.56
N MET A 69 15.85 -5.30 18.53
CA MET A 69 14.96 -5.52 19.69
C MET A 69 14.38 -6.93 19.68
N ASP A 70 13.82 -7.37 20.81
CA ASP A 70 13.01 -8.58 20.85
C ASP A 70 11.75 -8.41 19.96
N ASN A 71 11.12 -9.52 19.58
CA ASN A 71 9.98 -9.50 18.65
C ASN A 71 8.63 -9.28 19.34
N ARG A 72 8.61 -8.81 20.57
CA ARG A 72 7.36 -8.58 21.32
C ARG A 72 6.69 -7.29 20.90
N CYS A 73 5.63 -7.40 20.13
CA CYS A 73 4.83 -6.27 19.67
C CYS A 73 3.74 -5.85 20.67
N GLU A 74 3.32 -6.74 21.56
CA GLU A 74 2.18 -6.55 22.45
C GLU A 74 2.50 -6.91 23.89
N GLU A 75 1.78 -6.26 24.80
CA GLU A 75 1.73 -6.60 26.22
C GLU A 75 0.29 -6.39 26.73
N ASN A 76 -0.28 -7.40 27.38
CA ASN A 76 -1.66 -7.40 27.88
C ASN A 76 -2.70 -6.99 26.77
N ASP A 77 -2.56 -7.57 25.58
CA ASP A 77 -3.38 -7.29 24.39
C ASP A 77 -3.32 -5.83 23.87
N VAL A 78 -2.32 -5.07 24.31
CA VAL A 78 -2.08 -3.70 23.84
C VAL A 78 -0.78 -3.67 23.03
N THR A 79 -0.84 -3.06 21.84
CA THR A 79 0.34 -2.86 21.00
C THR A 79 1.32 -1.90 21.68
N LEU A 80 2.57 -2.31 21.81
CA LEU A 80 3.63 -1.50 22.40
C LEU A 80 4.00 -0.32 21.49
N LYS A 81 4.30 0.82 22.09
CA LYS A 81 4.57 2.08 21.38
C LYS A 81 5.76 2.03 20.43
N HIS A 82 6.71 1.12 20.67
CA HIS A 82 7.88 0.93 19.81
C HIS A 82 7.61 0.02 18.60
N THR A 83 6.41 -0.54 18.48
CA THR A 83 6.03 -1.31 17.30
C THR A 83 5.88 -0.39 16.09
N ILE A 84 6.60 -0.71 15.02
CA ILE A 84 6.54 0.03 13.75
C ILE A 84 5.48 -0.59 12.87
N HIS A 85 4.59 0.22 12.31
CA HIS A 85 3.59 -0.23 11.35
C HIS A 85 4.23 -0.60 10.00
N ALA A 86 3.57 -1.48 9.25
CA ALA A 86 4.10 -2.05 8.02
C ALA A 86 4.46 -0.99 6.96
N GLU A 87 3.60 0.01 6.78
CA GLU A 87 3.80 1.11 5.83
C GLU A 87 5.00 1.98 6.22
N CYS A 88 5.14 2.33 7.49
CA CYS A 88 6.32 3.04 7.98
C CYS A 88 7.59 2.23 7.78
N ASN A 89 7.54 0.93 8.07
CA ASN A 89 8.68 0.05 7.89
C ASN A 89 9.11 -0.03 6.41
N ALA A 90 8.16 -0.12 5.48
CA ALA A 90 8.46 -0.10 4.04
C ALA A 90 9.12 1.21 3.60
N ILE A 91 8.61 2.37 4.05
CA ILE A 91 9.17 3.69 3.75
C ILE A 91 10.60 3.81 4.32
N LEU A 92 10.82 3.43 5.57
CA LEU A 92 12.12 3.50 6.23
C LEU A 92 13.14 2.56 5.58
N LYS A 93 12.74 1.36 5.17
CA LYS A 93 13.62 0.44 4.42
C LYS A 93 14.00 1.02 3.06
N ALA A 94 13.07 1.65 2.34
CA ALA A 94 13.38 2.34 1.09
C ALA A 94 14.43 3.44 1.32
N ALA A 95 14.24 4.26 2.34
CA ALA A 95 15.20 5.30 2.72
C ALA A 95 16.59 4.73 3.05
N LYS A 96 16.63 3.62 3.80
CA LYS A 96 17.89 2.94 4.17
C LYS A 96 18.67 2.40 2.94
N THR A 97 17.96 2.00 1.88
CA THR A 97 18.56 1.48 0.66
C THR A 97 18.75 2.53 -0.44
N GLY A 98 18.45 3.80 -0.16
CA GLY A 98 18.58 4.90 -1.10
C GLY A 98 17.51 4.96 -2.19
N ASN A 99 16.41 4.24 -2.03
CA ASN A 99 15.28 4.25 -2.97
C ASN A 99 14.30 5.39 -2.63
N SER A 100 14.04 6.26 -3.60
CA SER A 100 13.00 7.28 -3.46
C SER A 100 11.62 6.66 -3.62
N VAL A 101 10.73 6.89 -2.65
CA VAL A 101 9.34 6.47 -2.69
C VAL A 101 8.42 7.48 -3.37
N ASP A 102 8.94 8.66 -3.71
CA ASP A 102 8.18 9.70 -4.40
C ASP A 102 7.58 9.18 -5.71
N GLY A 103 6.28 9.40 -5.91
CA GLY A 103 5.54 8.94 -7.08
C GLY A 103 5.15 7.45 -7.06
N SER A 104 5.47 6.68 -6.01
CA SER A 104 5.17 5.25 -5.92
C SER A 104 3.71 4.95 -5.56
N THR A 105 3.33 3.68 -5.72
CA THR A 105 2.11 3.06 -5.19
C THR A 105 2.43 2.20 -3.99
N LEU A 106 1.65 2.33 -2.93
CA LEU A 106 1.73 1.51 -1.72
C LEU A 106 0.57 0.50 -1.68
N TYR A 107 0.91 -0.78 -1.62
CA TYR A 107 -0.05 -1.88 -1.44
C TYR A 107 -0.01 -2.36 0.00
N LEU A 108 -1.19 -2.45 0.63
CA LEU A 108 -1.36 -2.78 2.05
C LEU A 108 -2.37 -3.91 2.25
N THR A 109 -2.12 -4.78 3.21
CA THR A 109 -3.13 -5.76 3.65
C THR A 109 -4.21 -5.12 4.53
N LEU A 110 -3.88 -4.03 5.23
CA LEU A 110 -4.78 -3.26 6.10
C LEU A 110 -4.62 -1.77 5.80
N SER A 111 -5.73 -1.03 5.71
CA SER A 111 -5.69 0.42 5.46
C SER A 111 -4.93 1.16 6.57
N PRO A 112 -4.23 2.27 6.24
CA PRO A 112 -3.36 2.95 7.18
C PRO A 112 -4.14 3.74 8.25
N CYS A 113 -3.59 3.82 9.45
CA CYS A 113 -4.07 4.76 10.47
C CYS A 113 -3.69 6.21 10.09
N LEU A 114 -4.24 7.20 10.80
CA LEU A 114 -3.98 8.61 10.52
C LEU A 114 -2.48 8.97 10.62
N ASP A 115 -1.78 8.45 11.62
CA ASP A 115 -0.36 8.74 11.80
C ASP A 115 0.48 8.23 10.62
N CYS A 116 0.24 7.01 10.15
CA CYS A 116 0.90 6.50 8.95
C CYS A 116 0.46 7.24 7.69
N SER A 117 -0.80 7.66 7.59
CA SER A 117 -1.32 8.40 6.44
C SER A 117 -0.61 9.75 6.24
N LYS A 118 -0.27 10.46 7.32
CA LYS A 118 0.55 11.68 7.25
C LYS A 118 1.94 11.40 6.66
N LEU A 119 2.56 10.31 7.08
CA LEU A 119 3.88 9.91 6.59
C LEU A 119 3.83 9.46 5.12
N ILE A 120 2.79 8.72 4.73
CA ILE A 120 2.54 8.31 3.35
C ILE A 120 2.43 9.55 2.45
N LEU A 121 1.59 10.52 2.83
CA LEU A 121 1.42 11.76 2.06
C LEU A 121 2.73 12.55 1.95
N GLN A 122 3.42 12.75 3.08
CA GLN A 122 4.65 13.54 3.12
C GLN A 122 5.81 12.87 2.37
N SER A 123 5.82 11.54 2.24
CA SER A 123 6.84 10.81 1.49
C SER A 123 6.70 10.89 -0.04
N GLY A 124 5.61 11.49 -0.54
CA GLY A 124 5.35 11.65 -1.97
C GLY A 124 4.69 10.45 -2.66
N ILE A 125 4.22 9.45 -1.89
CA ILE A 125 3.42 8.34 -2.43
C ILE A 125 2.15 8.90 -3.06
N LYS A 126 1.79 8.43 -4.26
CA LYS A 126 0.67 8.97 -5.07
C LYS A 126 -0.57 8.10 -5.09
N ARG A 127 -0.44 6.82 -4.74
CA ARG A 127 -1.54 5.87 -4.75
C ARG A 127 -1.41 4.89 -3.60
N VAL A 128 -2.52 4.58 -2.94
CA VAL A 128 -2.63 3.52 -1.92
C VAL A 128 -3.70 2.54 -2.34
N VAL A 129 -3.36 1.26 -2.35
CA VAL A 129 -4.27 0.13 -2.57
C VAL A 129 -4.27 -0.73 -1.32
N TYR A 130 -5.41 -0.95 -0.69
CA TYR A 130 -5.50 -1.75 0.52
C TYR A 130 -6.54 -2.87 0.39
N LEU A 131 -6.31 -3.97 1.08
CA LEU A 131 -7.18 -5.14 1.04
C LEU A 131 -8.34 -5.02 2.05
N ASN A 132 -8.00 -4.86 3.32
CA ASN A 132 -8.96 -4.77 4.43
C ASN A 132 -8.98 -3.37 5.02
N GLU A 133 -10.16 -2.91 5.42
CA GLU A 133 -10.31 -1.62 6.09
C GLU A 133 -9.97 -1.73 7.58
N TYR A 134 -9.15 -0.81 8.06
CA TYR A 134 -8.88 -0.64 9.49
C TYR A 134 -10.14 -0.09 10.20
N ARG A 135 -10.37 -0.52 11.43
CA ARG A 135 -11.55 -0.13 12.24
C ARG A 135 -11.81 1.38 12.31
N ASN A 136 -10.76 2.20 12.26
CA ASN A 136 -10.88 3.66 12.19
C ASN A 136 -10.48 4.12 10.78
N PRO A 137 -11.45 4.59 9.94
CA PRO A 137 -11.23 4.98 8.56
C PRO A 137 -10.63 6.38 8.41
N GLU A 138 -10.30 7.06 9.50
CA GLU A 138 -9.79 8.45 9.49
C GLU A 138 -8.56 8.62 8.58
N GLY A 139 -7.65 7.63 8.59
CA GLY A 139 -6.45 7.67 7.75
C GLY A 139 -6.76 7.66 6.25
N ILE A 140 -7.66 6.79 5.80
CA ILE A 140 -8.05 6.75 4.38
C ILE A 140 -8.89 7.98 3.98
N HIS A 141 -9.75 8.49 4.87
CA HIS A 141 -10.50 9.73 4.61
C HIS A 141 -9.55 10.93 4.47
N PHE A 142 -8.50 10.99 5.27
CA PHE A 142 -7.46 12.00 5.15
C PHE A 142 -6.73 11.89 3.79
N LEU A 143 -6.24 10.70 3.44
CA LEU A 143 -5.47 10.49 2.20
C LEU A 143 -6.29 10.76 0.94
N LYS A 144 -7.56 10.38 0.90
CA LYS A 144 -8.46 10.58 -0.26
C LYS A 144 -8.61 12.03 -0.69
N GLN A 145 -8.30 12.98 0.19
CA GLN A 145 -8.32 14.41 -0.14
C GLN A 145 -7.14 14.84 -1.02
N PHE A 146 -6.07 14.05 -1.09
CA PHE A 146 -4.80 14.45 -1.70
C PHE A 146 -4.25 13.47 -2.74
N ILE A 147 -4.53 12.17 -2.57
CA ILE A 147 -3.98 11.11 -3.43
C ILE A 147 -5.07 10.07 -3.78
N GLN A 148 -4.75 9.20 -4.72
CA GLN A 148 -5.62 8.08 -5.09
C GLN A 148 -5.58 7.00 -4.00
N VAL A 149 -6.75 6.61 -3.47
CA VAL A 149 -6.89 5.58 -2.43
C VAL A 149 -8.02 4.63 -2.82
N GLU A 150 -7.72 3.35 -2.95
CA GLU A 150 -8.64 2.33 -3.44
C GLU A 150 -8.61 1.10 -2.54
N GLN A 151 -9.79 0.55 -2.28
CA GLN A 151 -9.88 -0.79 -1.71
C GLN A 151 -9.81 -1.82 -2.83
N TYR A 152 -8.93 -2.81 -2.67
CA TYR A 152 -8.81 -3.90 -3.63
C TYR A 152 -10.02 -4.83 -3.54
N ASP A 153 -10.71 -5.01 -4.66
CA ASP A 153 -11.88 -5.89 -4.75
C ASP A 153 -11.45 -7.29 -5.20
N VAL A 154 -11.48 -8.25 -4.28
CA VAL A 154 -11.11 -9.65 -4.55
C VAL A 154 -12.02 -10.29 -5.62
N GLN A 155 -13.26 -9.81 -5.79
CA GLN A 155 -14.20 -10.38 -6.78
C GLN A 155 -13.90 -9.96 -8.22
N LYS A 156 -13.13 -8.89 -8.42
CA LYS A 156 -12.73 -8.41 -9.76
C LYS A 156 -11.42 -8.99 -10.27
N SER A 157 -10.82 -9.93 -9.55
CA SER A 157 -9.47 -10.43 -9.84
C SER A 157 -9.39 -11.57 -10.87
N TYR A 158 -10.49 -11.90 -11.58
CA TYR A 158 -10.50 -12.95 -12.63
C TYR A 158 -11.40 -12.58 -13.79
#